data_8b671fe57e67322d60af5ae6403a5f34
#
_entry.id   8b671fe57e67322d60af5ae6403a5f34
#
_cell.length_a   1.000
_cell.length_b   1.000
_cell.length_c   1.000
_cell.angle_alpha   90.00
_cell.angle_beta   90.00
_cell.angle_gamma   90.00
#
_symmetry.space_group_name_H-M   'P 1'
#
loop_
_entity.id
_entity.type
_entity.pdbx_description
1 polymer ?
#
loop_
_entity_poly.entity_id
_entity_poly.type
_entity_poly.pdbx_seq_one_letter_code
_entity_poly.pdbx_strand_id
1 'polypeptide(L)'
;MTIPLQVAFLTGQSDPRTCALSRIQSAFLDALPVPASARVRSNFPYVPASNSPAYTSLLRASWNNTRQYFGSRTNAFAELHRPAVSRMIARAEHTVLLAGSCGLELLANLHLSDAELERLHVFAYGAVARTRPACETMAVCGSRDWIARAWRQPADVIVDCTHLTYLETPHVLALCSAFVGRVESAAGALA
;
A
#
# COMPACT_ATOMS: atom_id res chain seq x y z
N MET A 1 -4.96 21.69 9.11
CA MET A 1 -4.37 21.96 7.79
C MET A 1 -4.11 20.64 7.12
N THR A 2 -4.57 20.43 5.91
CA THR A 2 -4.22 19.31 5.04
C THR A 2 -2.85 19.58 4.42
N ILE A 3 -2.07 18.51 4.20
CA ILE A 3 -0.81 18.60 3.43
C ILE A 3 -1.09 18.26 1.96
N PRO A 4 -0.31 18.79 0.98
CA PRO A 4 -0.59 18.54 -0.44
C PRO A 4 -0.52 17.06 -0.80
N LEU A 5 0.50 16.36 -0.32
CA LEU A 5 0.76 14.96 -0.64
C LEU A 5 1.20 14.18 0.59
N GLN A 6 0.77 12.92 0.70
CA GLN A 6 1.35 11.94 1.61
C GLN A 6 1.56 10.59 0.93
N VAL A 7 2.50 9.80 1.45
CA VAL A 7 2.79 8.43 1.00
C VAL A 7 2.64 7.48 2.17
N ALA A 8 1.86 6.41 1.99
CA ALA A 8 1.56 5.42 3.02
C ALA A 8 1.63 3.99 2.47
N PHE A 9 2.05 3.04 3.30
CA PHE A 9 1.95 1.62 2.98
C PHE A 9 0.55 1.09 3.28
N LEU A 10 0.03 0.24 2.39
CA LEU A 10 -1.14 -0.58 2.63
C LEU A 10 -0.81 -2.02 2.22
N THR A 11 -0.34 -2.80 3.18
CA THR A 11 0.01 -4.22 2.98
C THR A 11 -0.67 -5.08 4.04
N GLY A 12 -0.71 -6.38 3.82
CA GLY A 12 -1.17 -7.30 4.87
C GLY A 12 -0.32 -7.17 6.14
N GLN A 13 -0.95 -7.37 7.29
CA GLN A 13 -0.30 -7.36 8.59
C GLN A 13 0.35 -8.72 8.87
N SER A 14 1.66 -8.79 8.77
CA SER A 14 2.41 -10.00 9.17
C SER A 14 2.22 -10.31 10.66
N ASP A 15 2.04 -9.29 11.50
CA ASP A 15 1.63 -9.39 12.90
C ASP A 15 0.43 -8.47 13.14
N PRO A 16 -0.74 -9.01 13.46
CA PRO A 16 -1.97 -8.21 13.67
C PRO A 16 -1.91 -7.30 14.91
N ARG A 17 -0.89 -7.44 15.76
CA ARG A 17 -0.70 -6.62 16.96
C ARG A 17 0.04 -5.30 16.71
N THR A 18 0.58 -5.10 15.50
CA THR A 18 1.38 -3.91 15.18
C THR A 18 1.06 -3.36 13.80
N CYS A 19 1.12 -2.05 13.69
CA CYS A 19 1.08 -1.32 12.43
C CYS A 19 2.47 -0.74 12.07
N ALA A 20 3.53 -1.14 12.76
CA ALA A 20 4.88 -0.67 12.48
C ALA A 20 5.34 -1.11 11.10
N LEU A 21 6.03 -0.22 10.39
CA LEU A 21 6.70 -0.56 9.15
C LEU A 21 7.88 -1.52 9.45
N SER A 22 8.10 -2.48 8.56
CA SER A 22 9.33 -3.25 8.57
C SER A 22 10.54 -2.35 8.26
N ARG A 23 11.76 -2.82 8.53
CA ARG A 23 13.00 -2.10 8.18
C ARG A 23 13.08 -1.82 6.68
N ILE A 24 12.67 -2.79 5.84
CA ILE A 24 12.68 -2.66 4.38
C ILE A 24 11.66 -1.62 3.93
N GLN A 25 10.43 -1.64 4.47
CA GLN A 25 9.41 -0.64 4.19
C GLN A 25 9.86 0.77 4.61
N SER A 26 10.45 0.90 5.80
CA SER A 26 10.97 2.18 6.28
C SER A 26 12.08 2.72 5.38
N ALA A 27 13.05 1.87 5.01
CA ALA A 27 14.15 2.26 4.12
C ALA A 27 13.64 2.66 2.72
N PHE A 28 12.68 1.92 2.16
CA PHE A 28 12.06 2.25 0.88
C PHE A 28 11.35 3.60 0.94
N LEU A 29 10.55 3.83 1.98
CA LEU A 29 9.84 5.10 2.18
C LEU A 29 10.80 6.27 2.36
N ASP A 30 11.94 6.04 3.03
CA ASP A 30 12.99 7.05 3.21
C ASP A 30 13.74 7.40 1.92
N ALA A 31 13.83 6.46 1.00
CA ALA A 31 14.47 6.66 -0.30
C ALA A 31 13.58 7.40 -1.33
N LEU A 32 12.27 7.54 -1.07
CA LEU A 32 11.39 8.29 -1.96
C LEU A 32 11.67 9.80 -1.89
N PRO A 33 11.56 10.52 -3.02
CA PRO A 33 11.84 11.95 -3.12
C PRO A 33 10.68 12.81 -2.58
N VAL A 34 10.27 12.56 -1.34
CA VAL A 34 9.22 13.31 -0.64
C VAL A 34 9.71 13.79 0.72
N PRO A 35 9.21 14.93 1.24
CA PRO A 35 9.59 15.41 2.55
C PRO A 35 9.19 14.42 3.66
N ALA A 36 9.89 14.46 4.78
CA ALA A 36 9.63 13.58 5.92
C ALA A 36 8.20 13.73 6.46
N SER A 37 7.63 14.92 6.39
CA SER A 37 6.24 15.24 6.80
C SER A 37 5.18 14.56 5.93
N ALA A 38 5.50 14.20 4.69
CA ALA A 38 4.63 13.48 3.77
C ALA A 38 4.64 11.96 3.97
N ARG A 39 5.56 11.42 4.79
CA ARG A 39 5.75 9.99 4.98
C ARG A 39 4.91 9.47 6.16
N VAL A 40 3.92 8.62 5.89
CA VAL A 40 3.14 7.96 6.94
C VAL A 40 3.95 6.78 7.49
N ARG A 41 4.38 6.88 8.76
CA ARG A 41 5.29 5.92 9.42
C ARG A 41 4.57 4.70 10.02
N SER A 42 3.38 4.38 9.51
CA SER A 42 2.62 3.20 9.91
C SER A 42 2.02 2.50 8.70
N ASN A 43 1.86 1.19 8.79
CA ASN A 43 1.13 0.40 7.82
C ASN A 43 -0.36 0.34 8.19
N PHE A 44 -1.19 -0.16 7.25
CA PHE A 44 -2.56 -0.57 7.53
C PHE A 44 -2.65 -1.43 8.82
N PRO A 45 -3.67 -1.25 9.66
CA PRO A 45 -4.82 -0.34 9.53
C PRO A 45 -4.64 1.05 10.16
N TYR A 46 -3.42 1.56 10.32
CA TYR A 46 -3.09 2.91 10.80
C TYR A 46 -3.60 3.25 12.22
N VAL A 47 -3.78 2.25 13.04
CA VAL A 47 -4.10 2.45 14.46
C VAL A 47 -2.81 2.57 15.27
N PRO A 48 -2.78 3.32 16.38
CA PRO A 48 -1.61 3.37 17.23
C PRO A 48 -1.18 1.96 17.65
N ALA A 49 0.02 1.57 17.27
CA ALA A 49 0.57 0.29 17.63
C ALA A 49 1.17 0.35 19.05
N SER A 50 1.01 -0.71 19.82
CA SER A 50 1.91 -0.94 20.95
C SER A 50 3.34 -1.08 20.40
N ASN A 51 4.31 -0.41 21.02
CA ASN A 51 5.67 -0.15 20.54
C ASN A 51 6.61 -1.37 20.49
N SER A 52 6.13 -2.55 20.13
CA SER A 52 7.01 -3.72 20.03
C SER A 52 7.08 -4.20 18.57
N PRO A 53 8.25 -4.10 17.93
CA PRO A 53 8.49 -4.81 16.69
C PRO A 53 8.48 -6.31 17.00
N ALA A 54 7.40 -6.98 16.68
CA ALA A 54 7.31 -8.41 16.83
C ALA A 54 7.96 -9.10 15.63
N TYR A 55 9.00 -9.88 15.90
CA TYR A 55 9.58 -10.76 14.88
C TYR A 55 8.60 -11.89 14.60
N THR A 56 8.06 -11.92 13.39
CA THR A 56 7.12 -12.95 12.94
C THR A 56 7.80 -13.82 11.90
N SER A 57 7.77 -15.15 12.09
CA SER A 57 8.31 -16.08 11.08
C SER A 57 7.57 -15.95 9.75
N LEU A 58 8.24 -16.22 8.63
CA LEU A 58 7.67 -16.11 7.28
C LEU A 58 6.38 -16.94 7.11
N LEU A 59 6.33 -18.15 7.68
CA LEU A 59 5.14 -19.01 7.64
C LEU A 59 3.96 -18.37 8.40
N ARG A 60 4.21 -17.78 9.57
CA ARG A 60 3.18 -17.11 10.37
C ARG A 60 2.70 -15.82 9.70
N ALA A 61 3.63 -15.07 9.10
CA ALA A 61 3.30 -13.87 8.32
C ALA A 61 2.42 -14.22 7.10
N SER A 62 2.77 -15.27 6.36
CA SER A 62 1.98 -15.76 5.23
C SER A 62 0.58 -16.20 5.64
N TRP A 63 0.46 -16.93 6.75
CA TRP A 63 -0.83 -17.35 7.30
C TRP A 63 -1.70 -16.17 7.73
N ASN A 64 -1.11 -15.19 8.43
CA ASN A 64 -1.83 -13.98 8.85
C ASN A 64 -2.33 -13.17 7.65
N ASN A 65 -1.48 -13.00 6.64
CA ASN A 65 -1.84 -12.30 5.40
C ASN A 65 -2.97 -13.05 4.65
N THR A 66 -2.93 -14.39 4.59
CA THR A 66 -3.99 -15.21 3.99
C THR A 66 -5.32 -15.05 4.74
N ARG A 67 -5.29 -15.12 6.08
CA ARG A 67 -6.49 -14.87 6.89
C ARG A 67 -7.04 -13.46 6.69
N GLN A 68 -6.18 -12.46 6.63
CA GLN A 68 -6.59 -11.07 6.40
C GLN A 68 -7.17 -10.89 5.00
N TYR A 69 -6.58 -11.51 3.98
CA TYR A 69 -7.09 -11.53 2.61
C TYR A 69 -8.55 -12.05 2.56
N PHE A 70 -8.81 -13.23 3.13
CA PHE A 70 -10.17 -13.77 3.14
C PHE A 70 -11.11 -13.02 4.09
N GLY A 71 -10.63 -12.61 5.26
CA GLY A 71 -11.41 -11.86 6.24
C GLY A 71 -11.80 -10.46 5.74
N SER A 72 -11.03 -9.87 4.83
CA SER A 72 -11.33 -8.55 4.27
C SER A 72 -12.63 -8.48 3.47
N ARG A 73 -13.14 -9.63 3.02
CA ARG A 73 -14.36 -9.73 2.20
C ARG A 73 -15.66 -9.61 2.99
N THR A 74 -15.60 -9.33 4.27
CA THR A 74 -16.77 -9.20 5.14
C THR A 74 -17.10 -7.73 5.37
N ASN A 75 -18.39 -7.41 5.55
CA ASN A 75 -18.81 -6.05 5.92
C ASN A 75 -18.17 -5.60 7.22
N ALA A 76 -18.00 -6.51 8.18
CA ALA A 76 -17.34 -6.24 9.45
C ALA A 76 -15.89 -5.73 9.27
N PHE A 77 -15.16 -6.18 8.25
CA PHE A 77 -13.85 -5.67 7.92
C PHE A 77 -13.91 -4.18 7.51
N ALA A 78 -14.81 -3.85 6.59
CA ALA A 78 -14.98 -2.47 6.15
C ALA A 78 -15.41 -1.56 7.32
N GLU A 79 -16.38 -1.98 8.11
CA GLU A 79 -16.86 -1.24 9.29
C GLU A 79 -15.75 -0.97 10.30
N LEU A 80 -14.90 -1.97 10.55
CA LEU A 80 -13.80 -1.86 11.51
C LEU A 80 -12.67 -0.95 11.01
N HIS A 81 -12.29 -1.07 9.74
CA HIS A 81 -11.04 -0.48 9.25
C HIS A 81 -11.22 0.79 8.43
N ARG A 82 -12.35 0.96 7.71
CA ARG A 82 -12.64 2.17 6.92
C ARG A 82 -12.44 3.46 7.71
N PRO A 83 -12.96 3.64 8.94
CA PRO A 83 -12.82 4.92 9.64
C PRO A 83 -11.36 5.33 9.87
N ALA A 84 -10.46 4.39 10.09
CA ALA A 84 -9.04 4.69 10.27
C ALA A 84 -8.36 5.08 8.95
N VAL A 85 -8.70 4.38 7.87
CA VAL A 85 -8.19 4.67 6.52
C VAL A 85 -8.73 6.00 6.01
N SER A 86 -10.02 6.28 6.17
CA SER A 86 -10.64 7.57 5.82
C SER A 86 -9.97 8.74 6.55
N ARG A 87 -9.72 8.61 7.85
CA ARG A 87 -8.98 9.62 8.61
C ARG A 87 -7.55 9.82 8.12
N MET A 88 -6.89 8.74 7.70
CA MET A 88 -5.55 8.82 7.12
C MET A 88 -5.60 9.56 5.78
N ILE A 89 -6.52 9.22 4.87
CA ILE A 89 -6.71 9.87 3.57
C ILE A 89 -7.02 11.36 3.76
N ALA A 90 -7.90 11.72 4.70
CA ALA A 90 -8.33 13.08 4.94
C ALA A 90 -7.21 14.04 5.40
N ARG A 91 -6.03 13.54 5.76
CA ARG A 91 -4.87 14.34 6.20
C ARG A 91 -4.14 15.04 5.05
N ALA A 92 -4.32 14.56 3.80
CA ALA A 92 -3.67 15.11 2.62
C ALA A 92 -4.69 15.33 1.49
N GLU A 93 -4.35 16.21 0.57
CA GLU A 93 -5.13 16.42 -0.66
C GLU A 93 -4.97 15.22 -1.59
N HIS A 94 -3.75 14.69 -1.70
CA HIS A 94 -3.43 13.47 -2.44
C HIS A 94 -2.71 12.46 -1.56
N THR A 95 -3.07 11.19 -1.70
CA THR A 95 -2.45 10.07 -0.98
C THR A 95 -1.95 9.04 -1.96
N VAL A 96 -0.64 8.80 -1.98
CA VAL A 96 -0.06 7.66 -2.69
C VAL A 96 -0.01 6.46 -1.75
N LEU A 97 -0.75 5.40 -2.09
CA LEU A 97 -0.74 4.13 -1.38
C LEU A 97 0.22 3.14 -2.03
N LEU A 98 1.20 2.67 -1.27
CA LEU A 98 2.11 1.60 -1.64
C LEU A 98 1.46 0.27 -1.27
N ALA A 99 0.67 -0.29 -2.21
CA ALA A 99 -0.14 -1.49 -1.98
C ALA A 99 0.63 -2.76 -2.36
N GLY A 100 1.17 -3.46 -1.37
CA GLY A 100 1.93 -4.71 -1.58
C GLY A 100 1.09 -5.96 -1.30
N SER A 101 1.30 -7.00 -2.09
CA SER A 101 0.67 -8.31 -1.91
C SER A 101 -0.87 -8.19 -1.82
N CYS A 102 -1.49 -8.62 -0.71
CA CYS A 102 -2.94 -8.50 -0.51
C CYS A 102 -3.44 -7.06 -0.29
N GLY A 103 -2.57 -6.06 -0.20
CA GLY A 103 -2.95 -4.68 0.07
C GLY A 103 -4.00 -4.13 -0.90
N LEU A 104 -3.90 -4.46 -2.18
CA LEU A 104 -4.87 -4.03 -3.18
C LEU A 104 -6.27 -4.65 -2.94
N GLU A 105 -6.34 -5.92 -2.53
CA GLU A 105 -7.60 -6.57 -2.13
C GLU A 105 -8.20 -5.94 -0.88
N LEU A 106 -7.35 -5.63 0.13
CA LEU A 106 -7.79 -4.95 1.34
C LEU A 106 -8.42 -3.60 1.01
N LEU A 107 -7.76 -2.80 0.14
CA LEU A 107 -8.26 -1.50 -0.30
C LEU A 107 -9.62 -1.62 -0.99
N ALA A 108 -9.76 -2.55 -1.94
CA ALA A 108 -11.00 -2.76 -2.67
C ALA A 108 -12.18 -3.12 -1.74
N ASN A 109 -11.91 -3.87 -0.66
CA ASN A 109 -12.93 -4.31 0.30
C ASN A 109 -13.23 -3.28 1.41
N LEU A 110 -12.58 -2.12 1.42
CA LEU A 110 -12.91 -1.02 2.35
C LEU A 110 -14.16 -0.25 1.91
N HIS A 111 -14.60 -0.38 0.67
CA HIS A 111 -15.76 0.34 0.11
C HIS A 111 -15.66 1.84 0.38
N LEU A 112 -14.54 2.45 0.02
CA LEU A 112 -14.32 3.90 0.12
C LEU A 112 -15.28 4.63 -0.81
N SER A 113 -15.64 5.86 -0.45
CA SER A 113 -16.45 6.74 -1.28
C SER A 113 -15.68 7.24 -2.51
N ASP A 114 -16.39 7.68 -3.55
CA ASP A 114 -15.78 8.25 -4.74
C ASP A 114 -14.87 9.44 -4.40
N ALA A 115 -15.30 10.32 -3.51
CA ALA A 115 -14.49 11.44 -3.04
C ALA A 115 -13.19 11.04 -2.31
N GLU A 116 -13.16 9.87 -1.66
CA GLU A 116 -11.94 9.32 -1.08
C GLU A 116 -11.07 8.69 -2.17
N LEU A 117 -11.67 8.00 -3.14
CA LEU A 117 -10.96 7.38 -4.26
C LEU A 117 -10.32 8.42 -5.19
N GLU A 118 -10.95 9.57 -5.41
CA GLU A 118 -10.37 10.70 -6.18
C GLU A 118 -9.07 11.25 -5.57
N ARG A 119 -8.88 11.09 -4.26
CA ARG A 119 -7.67 11.50 -3.53
C ARG A 119 -6.60 10.42 -3.51
N LEU A 120 -6.92 9.21 -4.00
CA LEU A 120 -6.03 8.06 -3.94
C LEU A 120 -5.33 7.80 -5.26
N HIS A 121 -4.04 7.53 -5.15
CA HIS A 121 -3.17 7.07 -6.23
C HIS A 121 -2.46 5.82 -5.73
N VAL A 122 -2.58 4.70 -6.42
CA VAL A 122 -2.09 3.41 -5.92
C VAL A 122 -0.89 2.94 -6.72
N PHE A 123 0.23 2.76 -6.05
CA PHE A 123 1.37 2.03 -6.57
C PHE A 123 1.30 0.59 -6.04
N ALA A 124 0.75 -0.31 -6.85
CA ALA A 124 0.58 -1.71 -6.49
C ALA A 124 1.80 -2.54 -6.92
N TYR A 125 2.37 -3.31 -6.01
CA TYR A 125 3.50 -4.20 -6.32
C TYR A 125 3.22 -5.63 -5.82
N GLY A 126 3.43 -6.61 -6.68
CA GLY A 126 3.16 -8.01 -6.36
C GLY A 126 1.71 -8.26 -5.95
N ALA A 127 0.76 -7.61 -6.61
CA ALA A 127 -0.63 -7.59 -6.17
C ALA A 127 -1.28 -8.97 -6.20
N VAL A 128 -1.89 -9.31 -5.07
CA VAL A 128 -2.74 -10.49 -4.84
C VAL A 128 -4.15 -9.97 -4.59
N ALA A 129 -4.89 -9.70 -5.66
CA ALA A 129 -6.21 -9.07 -5.61
C ALA A 129 -7.10 -9.59 -6.74
N ARG A 130 -8.43 -9.52 -6.55
CA ARG A 130 -9.42 -9.89 -7.58
C ARG A 130 -9.73 -8.74 -8.52
N THR A 131 -9.71 -7.53 -8.02
CA THR A 131 -10.09 -6.31 -8.76
C THR A 131 -9.13 -5.18 -8.46
N ARG A 132 -9.07 -4.17 -9.36
CA ARG A 132 -8.43 -2.88 -9.10
C ARG A 132 -9.47 -1.91 -8.53
N PRO A 133 -9.10 -1.03 -7.60
CA PRO A 133 -9.97 0.05 -7.16
C PRO A 133 -10.19 1.06 -8.29
N ALA A 134 -11.29 1.82 -8.22
CA ALA A 134 -11.65 2.85 -9.19
C ALA A 134 -10.87 4.17 -8.93
N CYS A 135 -9.54 4.07 -8.85
CA CYS A 135 -8.63 5.22 -8.71
C CYS A 135 -7.39 4.98 -9.58
N GLU A 136 -6.56 6.02 -9.76
CA GLU A 136 -5.31 5.88 -10.50
C GLU A 136 -4.47 4.77 -9.88
N THR A 137 -4.15 3.75 -10.65
CA THR A 137 -3.39 2.59 -10.17
C THR A 137 -2.31 2.21 -11.17
N MET A 138 -1.06 2.18 -10.71
CA MET A 138 0.07 1.59 -11.42
C MET A 138 0.41 0.24 -10.79
N ALA A 139 0.30 -0.83 -11.56
CA ALA A 139 0.56 -2.19 -11.10
C ALA A 139 1.91 -2.71 -11.63
N VAL A 140 2.80 -3.08 -10.71
CA VAL A 140 4.12 -3.67 -10.99
C VAL A 140 4.13 -5.14 -10.59
N CYS A 141 4.52 -6.01 -11.52
CA CYS A 141 4.62 -7.45 -11.28
C CYS A 141 6.06 -7.96 -11.50
N GLY A 142 6.53 -8.81 -10.61
CA GLY A 142 7.83 -9.46 -10.74
C GLY A 142 7.81 -10.57 -11.78
N SER A 143 8.82 -10.63 -12.66
CA SER A 143 8.97 -11.71 -13.65
C SER A 143 9.07 -13.09 -12.99
N ARG A 144 9.63 -13.14 -11.78
CA ARG A 144 9.79 -14.35 -10.95
C ARG A 144 8.79 -14.44 -9.80
N ASP A 145 7.77 -13.57 -9.79
CA ASP A 145 6.69 -13.60 -8.79
C ASP A 145 5.55 -14.50 -9.25
N TRP A 146 5.69 -15.80 -8.97
CA TRP A 146 4.65 -16.78 -9.30
C TRP A 146 3.37 -16.60 -8.48
N ILE A 147 3.45 -15.98 -7.27
CA ILE A 147 2.29 -15.74 -6.41
C ILE A 147 1.38 -14.70 -7.05
N ALA A 148 1.88 -13.49 -7.34
CA ALA A 148 1.08 -12.44 -7.98
C ALA A 148 0.60 -12.87 -9.37
N ARG A 149 1.44 -13.57 -10.16
CA ARG A 149 1.08 -14.06 -11.50
C ARG A 149 -0.06 -15.08 -11.48
N ALA A 150 -0.21 -15.87 -10.41
CA ALA A 150 -1.32 -16.81 -10.26
C ALA A 150 -2.69 -16.09 -10.17
N TRP A 151 -2.73 -14.84 -9.75
CA TRP A 151 -3.94 -14.02 -9.67
C TRP A 151 -4.32 -13.33 -10.98
N ARG A 152 -3.45 -13.42 -12.01
CA ARG A 152 -3.69 -12.93 -13.37
C ARG A 152 -4.14 -11.46 -13.48
N GLN A 153 -3.83 -10.63 -12.48
CA GLN A 153 -4.06 -9.21 -12.58
C GLN A 153 -3.17 -8.62 -13.67
N PRO A 154 -3.71 -7.78 -14.56
CA PRO A 154 -2.88 -7.12 -15.57
C PRO A 154 -1.84 -6.25 -14.85
N ALA A 155 -0.58 -6.38 -15.24
CA ALA A 155 0.49 -5.51 -14.76
C ALA A 155 0.82 -4.46 -15.82
N ASP A 156 1.04 -3.23 -15.37
CA ASP A 156 1.45 -2.14 -16.26
C ASP A 156 2.96 -2.22 -16.55
N VAL A 157 3.73 -2.75 -15.58
CA VAL A 157 5.18 -2.93 -15.72
C VAL A 157 5.60 -4.29 -15.14
N ILE A 158 6.49 -5.00 -15.87
CA ILE A 158 7.16 -6.20 -15.38
C ILE A 158 8.60 -5.86 -14.99
N VAL A 159 9.01 -6.26 -13.78
CA VAL A 159 10.35 -6.05 -13.24
C VAL A 159 11.02 -7.38 -12.89
N ASP A 160 12.34 -7.44 -12.91
CA ASP A 160 13.05 -8.67 -12.52
C ASP A 160 13.20 -8.75 -11.00
N CYS A 161 12.19 -9.31 -10.34
CA CYS A 161 12.19 -9.59 -8.92
C CYS A 161 11.24 -10.75 -8.55
N THR A 162 11.33 -11.18 -7.30
CA THR A 162 10.44 -12.18 -6.69
C THR A 162 9.40 -11.50 -5.81
N HIS A 163 8.42 -12.27 -5.27
CA HIS A 163 7.37 -11.74 -4.40
C HIS A 163 7.90 -11.01 -3.14
N LEU A 164 9.09 -11.34 -2.68
CA LEU A 164 9.65 -10.80 -1.44
C LEU A 164 10.66 -9.66 -1.65
N THR A 165 11.09 -9.40 -2.90
CA THR A 165 12.22 -8.51 -3.18
C THR A 165 11.84 -7.19 -3.87
N TYR A 166 10.57 -6.87 -4.02
CA TYR A 166 10.13 -5.62 -4.67
C TYR A 166 10.76 -4.37 -4.06
N LEU A 167 10.68 -4.23 -2.74
CA LEU A 167 11.17 -3.03 -2.05
C LEU A 167 12.70 -2.93 -1.95
N GLU A 168 13.42 -3.97 -2.35
CA GLU A 168 14.88 -4.01 -2.44
C GLU A 168 15.37 -3.85 -3.89
N THR A 169 14.44 -3.77 -4.86
CA THR A 169 14.75 -3.69 -6.28
C THR A 169 14.83 -2.22 -6.71
N PRO A 170 16.01 -1.74 -7.17
CA PRO A 170 16.21 -0.33 -7.55
C PRO A 170 15.23 0.15 -8.64
N HIS A 171 14.89 -0.70 -9.60
CA HIS A 171 13.93 -0.39 -10.65
C HIS A 171 12.53 -0.11 -10.09
N VAL A 172 12.10 -0.85 -9.07
CA VAL A 172 10.81 -0.60 -8.37
C VAL A 172 10.83 0.75 -7.66
N LEU A 173 11.94 1.09 -7.00
CA LEU A 173 12.11 2.41 -6.37
C LEU A 173 12.05 3.55 -7.42
N ALA A 174 12.70 3.38 -8.55
CA ALA A 174 12.68 4.37 -9.64
C ALA A 174 11.26 4.57 -10.20
N LEU A 175 10.52 3.48 -10.45
CA LEU A 175 9.13 3.52 -10.91
C LEU A 175 8.21 4.20 -9.89
N CYS A 176 8.37 3.86 -8.62
CA CYS A 176 7.58 4.45 -7.53
C CYS A 176 7.89 5.95 -7.39
N SER A 177 9.16 6.34 -7.44
CA SER A 177 9.58 7.74 -7.39
C SER A 177 9.00 8.55 -8.54
N ALA A 178 9.01 8.01 -9.76
CA ALA A 178 8.41 8.65 -10.93
C ALA A 178 6.88 8.76 -10.78
N PHE A 179 6.22 7.74 -10.24
CA PHE A 179 4.78 7.75 -9.98
C PHE A 179 4.42 8.85 -8.95
N VAL A 180 5.12 8.91 -7.84
CA VAL A 180 4.94 9.95 -6.81
C VAL A 180 5.16 11.35 -7.38
N GLY A 181 6.23 11.56 -8.16
CA GLY A 181 6.53 12.84 -8.77
C GLY A 181 5.46 13.32 -9.76
N ARG A 182 4.80 12.40 -10.49
CA ARG A 182 3.65 12.76 -11.36
C ARG A 182 2.46 13.23 -10.54
N VAL A 183 2.13 12.53 -9.45
CA VAL A 183 1.03 12.92 -8.56
C VAL A 183 1.30 14.29 -7.95
N GLU A 184 2.52 14.53 -7.47
CA GLU A 184 2.92 15.82 -6.89
C GLU A 184 2.83 16.97 -7.91
N SER A 185 3.29 16.72 -9.15
CA SER A 185 3.23 17.72 -10.22
C SER A 185 1.79 18.05 -10.62
N ALA A 186 0.91 17.05 -10.68
CA ALA A 186 -0.50 17.25 -10.99
C ALA A 186 -1.21 18.06 -9.87
N ALA A 187 -0.88 17.79 -8.61
CA ALA A 187 -1.38 18.54 -7.45
C ALA A 187 -0.95 20.02 -7.50
N GLY A 188 0.32 20.28 -7.81
CA GLY A 188 0.85 21.65 -7.92
C GLY A 188 0.32 22.47 -9.10
N ALA A 189 -0.23 21.81 -10.13
CA ALA A 189 -0.81 22.48 -11.30
C ALA A 189 -2.27 22.95 -11.07
N LEU A 190 -2.91 22.47 -10.01
CA LEU A 190 -4.31 22.79 -9.65
C LEU A 190 -4.40 23.82 -8.48
N ALA A 191 -3.28 24.17 -7.86
CA ALA A 191 -3.18 25.14 -6.78
C ALA A 191 -2.77 26.54 -7.29
#